data_20102a03bac4bf1e7af8bfb7f2283488
#
_entry.id   20102a03bac4bf1e7af8bfb7f2283488
#
_cell.length_a   1.000
_cell.length_b   1.000
_cell.length_c   1.000
_cell.angle_alpha   90.00
_cell.angle_beta   90.00
_cell.angle_gamma   90.00
#
_symmetry.space_group_name_H-M   'P 1'
#
loop_
_entity.id
_entity.type
_entity.pdbx_description
1 polymer ?
#
loop_
_entity_poly.entity_id
_entity_poly.type
_entity_poly.pdbx_seq_one_letter_code
_entity_poly.pdbx_strand_id
1 'polypeptide(L)'
;MSNPNPTPLPLTAQKPVPKKISDDLVANNPFVEFVKLYKNNPVLFVKEVLNTNPDPWQIEFLNHIAAGNRRISVRSGHGVGKSTASAWAMIWYLFLRFPVKVVVTAPTSSQLYDALFAEVKRWVKVLPPMFADQLEVKQDRIEVKDANNEAFISARTSRAEQPEALQ
;
A
#
# COMPACT_ATOMS: atom_id res chain seq x y z
N MET A 1 47.64 -6.07 46.33
CA MET A 1 46.65 -5.26 45.61
C MET A 1 46.02 -6.15 44.53
N SER A 2 44.91 -6.76 44.86
CA SER A 2 44.18 -7.71 43.98
C SER A 2 43.21 -6.95 43.11
N ASN A 3 43.35 -7.13 41.81
CA ASN A 3 42.50 -6.53 40.79
C ASN A 3 41.13 -7.28 40.74
N PRO A 4 39.98 -6.63 40.91
CA PRO A 4 38.70 -7.33 40.83
C PRO A 4 38.36 -7.65 39.37
N ASN A 5 37.99 -8.91 39.13
CA ASN A 5 37.51 -9.43 37.85
C ASN A 5 36.26 -8.68 37.39
N PRO A 6 36.15 -8.30 36.12
CA PRO A 6 34.93 -7.64 35.60
C PRO A 6 33.76 -8.64 35.54
N THR A 7 32.67 -8.22 36.08
CA THR A 7 31.38 -8.93 36.01
C THR A 7 30.96 -9.17 34.56
N PRO A 8 30.55 -10.39 34.16
CA PRO A 8 30.07 -10.65 32.83
C PRO A 8 28.74 -9.93 32.56
N LEU A 9 28.65 -9.24 31.41
CA LEU A 9 27.45 -8.56 30.90
C LEU A 9 26.30 -9.59 30.74
N PRO A 10 25.04 -9.20 31.03
CA PRO A 10 23.91 -10.09 30.84
C PRO A 10 23.72 -10.41 29.35
N LEU A 11 23.53 -11.71 29.07
CA LEU A 11 23.18 -12.23 27.76
C LEU A 11 21.96 -11.49 27.22
N THR A 12 22.16 -10.73 26.14
CA THR A 12 21.08 -10.09 25.37
C THR A 12 20.04 -11.14 25.02
N ALA A 13 18.80 -10.93 25.47
CA ALA A 13 17.66 -11.77 25.13
C ALA A 13 17.56 -11.87 23.59
N GLN A 14 17.82 -13.05 23.05
CA GLN A 14 17.62 -13.36 21.65
C GLN A 14 16.16 -13.13 21.31
N LYS A 15 15.89 -12.27 20.34
CA LYS A 15 14.54 -12.12 19.77
C LYS A 15 14.04 -13.51 19.34
N PRO A 16 12.79 -13.87 19.67
CA PRO A 16 12.25 -15.16 19.27
C PRO A 16 12.33 -15.30 17.74
N VAL A 17 13.01 -16.34 17.29
CA VAL A 17 13.04 -16.73 15.87
C VAL A 17 11.59 -17.05 15.48
N PRO A 18 11.05 -16.45 14.39
CA PRO A 18 9.70 -16.74 13.97
C PRO A 18 9.58 -18.24 13.70
N LYS A 19 8.60 -18.90 14.33
CA LYS A 19 8.29 -20.30 14.07
C LYS A 19 8.05 -20.47 12.58
N LYS A 20 8.77 -21.37 11.93
CA LYS A 20 8.48 -21.81 10.56
C LYS A 20 7.00 -22.20 10.49
N ILE A 21 6.23 -21.43 9.74
CA ILE A 21 4.83 -21.76 9.45
C ILE A 21 4.88 -23.06 8.64
N SER A 22 4.13 -24.08 9.05
CA SER A 22 4.12 -25.35 8.33
C SER A 22 3.56 -25.14 6.92
N ASP A 23 4.16 -25.80 5.92
CA ASP A 23 3.77 -25.68 4.52
C ASP A 23 2.28 -25.99 4.28
N ASP A 24 1.68 -26.85 5.12
CA ASP A 24 0.25 -27.19 5.10
C ASP A 24 -0.66 -26.00 5.49
N LEU A 25 -0.22 -25.17 6.46
CA LEU A 25 -0.96 -23.96 6.85
C LEU A 25 -0.88 -22.86 5.76
N VAL A 26 0.21 -22.84 5.01
CA VAL A 26 0.37 -21.92 3.88
C VAL A 26 -0.46 -22.39 2.68
N ALA A 27 -0.51 -23.69 2.40
CA ALA A 27 -1.22 -24.25 1.26
C ALA A 27 -2.74 -24.05 1.32
N ASN A 28 -3.33 -24.00 2.53
CA ASN A 28 -4.79 -23.85 2.73
C ASN A 28 -5.23 -22.44 3.19
N ASN A 29 -4.34 -21.44 3.12
CA ASN A 29 -4.67 -20.08 3.52
C ASN A 29 -5.28 -19.30 2.35
N PRO A 30 -6.56 -18.86 2.41
CA PRO A 30 -7.20 -18.10 1.35
C PRO A 30 -6.45 -16.82 0.96
N PHE A 31 -5.73 -16.22 1.91
CA PHE A 31 -4.92 -15.03 1.65
C PHE A 31 -3.71 -15.34 0.75
N VAL A 32 -3.12 -16.51 0.88
CA VAL A 32 -1.99 -16.94 0.01
C VAL A 32 -2.47 -17.09 -1.42
N GLU A 33 -3.63 -17.71 -1.63
CA GLU A 33 -4.23 -17.84 -2.95
C GLU A 33 -4.61 -16.48 -3.54
N PHE A 34 -5.16 -15.59 -2.74
CA PHE A 34 -5.43 -14.21 -3.13
C PHE A 34 -4.16 -13.49 -3.61
N VAL A 35 -3.07 -13.57 -2.84
CA VAL A 35 -1.79 -12.96 -3.22
C VAL A 35 -1.25 -13.58 -4.50
N LYS A 36 -1.27 -14.89 -4.66
CA LYS A 36 -0.80 -15.56 -5.89
C LYS A 36 -1.56 -15.07 -7.12
N LEU A 37 -2.88 -14.94 -7.02
CA LEU A 37 -3.75 -14.58 -8.13
C LEU A 37 -3.56 -13.12 -8.56
N TYR A 38 -3.51 -12.20 -7.61
CA TYR A 38 -3.59 -10.76 -7.90
C TYR A 38 -2.25 -10.02 -7.82
N LYS A 39 -1.20 -10.59 -7.22
CA LYS A 39 0.07 -9.89 -6.99
C LYS A 39 0.70 -9.31 -8.27
N ASN A 40 0.57 -10.00 -9.39
CA ASN A 40 1.10 -9.55 -10.67
C ASN A 40 0.00 -9.20 -11.69
N ASN A 41 -1.25 -9.11 -11.22
CA ASN A 41 -2.41 -8.94 -12.07
C ASN A 41 -3.36 -7.85 -11.54
N PRO A 42 -2.92 -6.57 -11.53
CA PRO A 42 -3.74 -5.46 -11.01
C PRO A 42 -5.05 -5.26 -11.78
N VAL A 43 -5.05 -5.59 -13.07
CA VAL A 43 -6.28 -5.50 -13.89
C VAL A 43 -7.33 -6.50 -13.41
N LEU A 44 -6.91 -7.73 -13.11
CA LEU A 44 -7.80 -8.76 -12.56
C LEU A 44 -8.31 -8.35 -11.17
N PHE A 45 -7.43 -7.82 -10.32
CA PHE A 45 -7.81 -7.27 -9.02
C PHE A 45 -8.90 -6.20 -9.14
N VAL A 46 -8.74 -5.25 -10.07
CA VAL A 46 -9.74 -4.20 -10.31
C VAL A 46 -11.07 -4.79 -10.76
N LYS A 47 -11.05 -5.78 -11.67
CA LYS A 47 -12.27 -6.40 -12.19
C LYS A 47 -13.00 -7.22 -11.13
N GLU A 48 -12.31 -8.04 -10.38
CA GLU A 48 -12.93 -9.03 -9.50
C GLU A 48 -13.09 -8.53 -8.06
N VAL A 49 -12.12 -7.78 -7.52
CA VAL A 49 -12.17 -7.30 -6.14
C VAL A 49 -12.86 -5.95 -6.03
N LEU A 50 -12.59 -5.02 -6.96
CA LEU A 50 -13.24 -3.72 -7.01
C LEU A 50 -14.51 -3.70 -7.89
N ASN A 51 -14.84 -4.83 -8.51
CA ASN A 51 -16.03 -5.05 -9.34
C ASN A 51 -16.25 -3.93 -10.37
N THR A 52 -15.21 -3.57 -11.12
CA THR A 52 -15.29 -2.53 -12.15
C THR A 52 -14.39 -2.85 -13.34
N ASN A 53 -14.72 -2.30 -14.50
CA ASN A 53 -13.99 -2.53 -15.73
C ASN A 53 -13.12 -1.30 -16.06
N PRO A 54 -11.79 -1.45 -16.06
CA PRO A 54 -10.90 -0.36 -16.45
C PRO A 54 -10.93 -0.11 -17.97
N ASP A 55 -10.80 1.15 -18.35
CA ASP A 55 -10.62 1.57 -19.74
C ASP A 55 -9.27 1.08 -20.32
N PRO A 56 -9.10 1.01 -21.66
CA PRO A 56 -7.87 0.53 -22.28
C PRO A 56 -6.59 1.21 -21.76
N TRP A 57 -6.57 2.52 -21.62
CA TRP A 57 -5.41 3.26 -21.11
C TRP A 57 -5.15 2.99 -19.62
N GLN A 58 -6.20 2.72 -18.81
CA GLN A 58 -6.06 2.34 -17.40
C GLN A 58 -5.48 0.93 -17.27
N ILE A 59 -5.85 0.02 -18.16
CA ILE A 59 -5.25 -1.31 -18.26
C ILE A 59 -3.75 -1.18 -18.55
N GLU A 60 -3.37 -0.37 -19.53
CA GLU A 60 -1.97 -0.13 -19.88
C GLU A 60 -1.20 0.46 -18.67
N PHE A 61 -1.75 1.47 -18.01
CA PHE A 61 -1.17 2.08 -16.80
C PHE A 61 -0.95 1.04 -15.68
N LEU A 62 -1.95 0.24 -15.37
CA LEU A 62 -1.87 -0.80 -14.34
C LEU A 62 -0.82 -1.88 -14.68
N ASN A 63 -0.74 -2.28 -15.95
CA ASN A 63 0.25 -3.24 -16.42
C ASN A 63 1.68 -2.68 -16.33
N HIS A 64 1.90 -1.40 -16.64
CA HIS A 64 3.20 -0.77 -16.44
C HIS A 64 3.63 -0.75 -14.98
N ILE A 65 2.69 -0.53 -14.07
CA ILE A 65 2.97 -0.62 -12.62
C ILE A 65 3.33 -2.05 -12.22
N ALA A 66 2.57 -3.04 -12.67
CA ALA A 66 2.82 -4.45 -12.37
C ALA A 66 4.19 -4.93 -12.89
N ALA A 67 4.60 -4.45 -14.05
CA ALA A 67 5.91 -4.70 -14.65
C ALA A 67 7.09 -4.07 -13.87
N GLY A 68 6.82 -3.26 -12.84
CA GLY A 68 7.85 -2.63 -12.01
C GLY A 68 8.49 -1.41 -12.65
N ASN A 69 7.84 -0.76 -13.59
CA ASN A 69 8.33 0.48 -14.20
C ASN A 69 8.42 1.57 -13.12
N ARG A 70 9.62 2.09 -12.91
CA ARG A 70 9.91 3.04 -11.82
C ARG A 70 9.36 4.44 -12.06
N ARG A 71 9.13 4.80 -13.32
CA ARG A 71 8.63 6.12 -13.71
C ARG A 71 7.55 5.94 -14.75
N ILE A 72 6.35 6.39 -14.42
CA ILE A 72 5.20 6.35 -15.30
C ILE A 72 4.62 7.76 -15.35
N SER A 73 4.43 8.29 -16.55
CA SER A 73 3.82 9.59 -16.77
C SER A 73 2.53 9.40 -17.58
N VAL A 74 1.43 9.93 -17.05
CA VAL A 74 0.12 9.88 -17.72
C VAL A 74 -0.30 11.30 -18.10
N ARG A 75 -0.38 11.56 -19.39
CA ARG A 75 -0.89 12.82 -19.93
C ARG A 75 -2.23 12.60 -20.58
N SER A 76 -3.27 13.23 -20.05
CA SER A 76 -4.63 13.13 -20.60
C SER A 76 -5.49 14.31 -20.15
N GLY A 77 -6.66 14.49 -20.77
CA GLY A 77 -7.65 15.52 -20.41
C GLY A 77 -8.24 15.35 -19.00
N HIS A 78 -9.15 16.21 -18.62
CA HIS A 78 -9.93 16.11 -17.40
C HIS A 78 -11.04 15.06 -17.55
N GLY A 79 -11.47 14.46 -16.44
CA GLY A 79 -12.62 13.56 -16.42
C GLY A 79 -12.39 12.13 -16.94
N VAL A 80 -11.19 11.80 -17.41
CA VAL A 80 -10.88 10.47 -17.98
C VAL A 80 -10.52 9.39 -16.95
N GLY A 81 -10.74 9.64 -15.66
CA GLY A 81 -10.51 8.63 -14.62
C GLY A 81 -9.07 8.45 -14.15
N LYS A 82 -8.19 9.47 -14.26
CA LYS A 82 -6.80 9.40 -13.74
C LYS A 82 -6.74 9.13 -12.24
N SER A 83 -7.50 9.88 -11.47
CA SER A 83 -7.55 9.71 -10.00
C SER A 83 -8.07 8.33 -9.61
N THR A 84 -9.05 7.84 -10.35
CA THR A 84 -9.61 6.49 -10.19
C THR A 84 -8.56 5.41 -10.44
N ALA A 85 -7.85 5.45 -11.57
CA ALA A 85 -6.79 4.49 -11.88
C ALA A 85 -5.66 4.53 -10.84
N SER A 86 -5.29 5.74 -10.38
CA SER A 86 -4.31 5.92 -9.32
C SER A 86 -4.78 5.32 -7.99
N ALA A 87 -6.06 5.52 -7.62
CA ALA A 87 -6.64 4.95 -6.42
C ALA A 87 -6.63 3.41 -6.45
N TRP A 88 -7.00 2.80 -7.59
CA TRP A 88 -6.93 1.35 -7.77
C TRP A 88 -5.51 0.81 -7.60
N ALA A 89 -4.54 1.47 -8.23
CA ALA A 89 -3.14 1.10 -8.10
C ALA A 89 -2.65 1.16 -6.64
N MET A 90 -2.99 2.23 -5.90
CA MET A 90 -2.60 2.40 -4.50
C MET A 90 -3.20 1.32 -3.61
N ILE A 91 -4.48 0.99 -3.78
CA ILE A 91 -5.17 -0.06 -3.01
C ILE A 91 -4.57 -1.43 -3.34
N TRP A 92 -4.33 -1.71 -4.62
CA TRP A 92 -3.67 -2.95 -5.04
C TRP A 92 -2.27 -3.08 -4.42
N TYR A 93 -1.46 -1.99 -4.43
CA TYR A 93 -0.15 -1.97 -3.76
C TYR A 93 -0.26 -2.25 -2.27
N LEU A 94 -1.22 -1.63 -1.60
CA LEU A 94 -1.40 -1.73 -0.15
C LEU A 94 -1.60 -3.19 0.30
N PHE A 95 -2.35 -3.98 -0.47
CA PHE A 95 -2.64 -5.37 -0.11
C PHE A 95 -1.61 -6.39 -0.64
N LEU A 96 -0.92 -6.08 -1.74
CA LEU A 96 -0.18 -7.11 -2.49
C LEU A 96 1.32 -6.87 -2.57
N ARG A 97 1.82 -5.76 -2.01
CA ARG A 97 3.24 -5.39 -2.05
C ARG A 97 3.81 -5.09 -0.66
N PHE A 98 3.43 -5.89 0.31
CA PHE A 98 3.90 -5.74 1.70
C PHE A 98 5.42 -6.03 1.83
N PRO A 99 6.20 -5.24 2.63
CA PRO A 99 5.81 -3.95 3.22
C PRO A 99 5.73 -2.83 2.17
N VAL A 100 4.82 -1.86 2.36
CA VAL A 100 4.57 -0.81 1.38
C VAL A 100 4.23 0.53 2.01
N LYS A 101 4.86 1.59 1.52
CA LYS A 101 4.58 2.97 1.92
C LYS A 101 4.29 3.77 0.66
N VAL A 102 3.02 4.10 0.45
CA VAL A 102 2.59 4.93 -0.67
C VAL A 102 2.44 6.37 -0.19
N VAL A 103 3.15 7.29 -0.81
CA VAL A 103 3.00 8.73 -0.56
C VAL A 103 2.34 9.37 -1.76
N VAL A 104 1.28 10.11 -1.48
CA VAL A 104 0.50 10.84 -2.49
C VAL A 104 0.69 12.32 -2.27
N THR A 105 0.98 13.04 -3.34
CA THR A 105 1.16 14.49 -3.29
C THR A 105 0.43 15.19 -4.43
N ALA A 106 0.03 16.42 -4.22
CA ALA A 106 -0.53 17.29 -5.24
C ALA A 106 -0.14 18.76 -4.95
N PRO A 107 -0.19 19.64 -5.98
CA PRO A 107 0.19 21.05 -5.83
C PRO A 107 -0.66 21.81 -4.81
N THR A 108 -1.94 21.45 -4.64
CA THR A 108 -2.85 22.09 -3.70
C THR A 108 -3.50 21.08 -2.75
N SER A 109 -3.85 21.53 -1.55
CA SER A 109 -4.55 20.70 -0.57
C SER A 109 -5.91 20.21 -1.10
N SER A 110 -6.63 21.04 -1.84
CA SER A 110 -7.91 20.65 -2.43
C SER A 110 -7.75 19.53 -3.46
N GLN A 111 -6.79 19.64 -4.38
CA GLN A 111 -6.50 18.57 -5.34
C GLN A 111 -6.06 17.26 -4.65
N LEU A 112 -5.33 17.38 -3.56
CA LEU A 112 -4.87 16.23 -2.80
C LEU A 112 -5.99 15.55 -2.03
N TYR A 113 -6.67 16.30 -1.15
CA TYR A 113 -7.61 15.72 -0.20
C TYR A 113 -9.01 15.56 -0.78
N ASP A 114 -9.51 16.58 -1.52
CA ASP A 114 -10.89 16.60 -1.99
C ASP A 114 -11.06 15.84 -3.32
N ALA A 115 -9.99 15.71 -4.12
CA ALA A 115 -10.05 14.98 -5.36
C ALA A 115 -9.38 13.61 -5.27
N LEU A 116 -8.05 13.55 -5.11
CA LEU A 116 -7.32 12.28 -5.23
C LEU A 116 -7.50 11.38 -4.02
N PHE A 117 -7.31 11.90 -2.81
CA PHE A 117 -7.41 11.08 -1.60
C PHE A 117 -8.86 10.71 -1.26
N ALA A 118 -9.82 11.60 -1.57
CA ALA A 118 -11.25 11.28 -1.50
C ALA A 118 -11.61 10.11 -2.43
N GLU A 119 -11.03 10.06 -3.63
CA GLU A 119 -11.23 8.95 -4.55
C GLU A 119 -10.68 7.63 -4.01
N VAL A 120 -9.49 7.64 -3.38
CA VAL A 120 -8.96 6.45 -2.69
C VAL A 120 -9.91 5.98 -1.61
N LYS A 121 -10.40 6.89 -0.75
CA LYS A 121 -11.38 6.58 0.31
C LYS A 121 -12.68 6.02 -0.25
N ARG A 122 -13.15 6.53 -1.37
CA ARG A 122 -14.33 6.03 -2.06
C ARG A 122 -14.15 4.56 -2.48
N TRP A 123 -13.01 4.23 -3.06
CA TRP A 123 -12.71 2.87 -3.51
C TRP A 123 -12.43 1.90 -2.34
N VAL A 124 -11.91 2.37 -1.22
CA VAL A 124 -11.81 1.55 0.00
C VAL A 124 -13.18 1.09 0.49
N LYS A 125 -14.22 1.93 0.35
CA LYS A 125 -15.60 1.55 0.72
C LYS A 125 -16.23 0.51 -0.21
N VAL A 126 -15.70 0.34 -1.42
CA VAL A 126 -16.15 -0.67 -2.39
C VAL A 126 -15.54 -2.05 -2.10
N LEU A 127 -14.44 -2.09 -1.36
CA LEU A 127 -13.79 -3.35 -1.01
C LEU A 127 -14.74 -4.31 -0.29
N PRO A 128 -14.63 -5.62 -0.54
CA PRO A 128 -15.31 -6.62 0.27
C PRO A 128 -14.99 -6.42 1.76
N PRO A 129 -15.95 -6.66 2.68
CA PRO A 129 -15.79 -6.40 4.12
C PRO A 129 -14.52 -7.02 4.71
N MET A 130 -14.15 -8.22 4.29
CA MET A 130 -12.95 -8.92 4.74
C MET A 130 -11.65 -8.12 4.50
N PHE A 131 -11.61 -7.23 3.49
CA PHE A 131 -10.47 -6.35 3.20
C PHE A 131 -10.68 -4.97 3.83
N ALA A 132 -11.89 -4.41 3.72
CA ALA A 132 -12.19 -3.11 4.30
C ALA A 132 -11.97 -3.09 5.81
N ASP A 133 -12.34 -4.16 6.51
CA ASP A 133 -12.19 -4.31 7.96
C ASP A 133 -10.72 -4.38 8.42
N GLN A 134 -9.79 -4.69 7.52
CA GLN A 134 -8.36 -4.67 7.79
C GLN A 134 -7.74 -3.27 7.70
N LEU A 135 -8.49 -2.28 7.22
CA LEU A 135 -8.01 -0.92 7.02
C LEU A 135 -8.49 0.03 8.11
N GLU A 136 -7.61 0.91 8.53
CA GLU A 136 -7.93 2.10 9.30
C GLU A 136 -7.84 3.33 8.39
N VAL A 137 -8.96 4.05 8.24
CA VAL A 137 -9.06 5.21 7.34
C VAL A 137 -9.07 6.49 8.17
N LYS A 138 -7.98 7.24 8.12
CA LYS A 138 -7.79 8.56 8.76
C LYS A 138 -7.98 9.70 7.75
N GLN A 139 -7.84 10.93 8.22
CA GLN A 139 -8.03 12.10 7.36
C GLN A 139 -7.02 12.14 6.20
N ASP A 140 -5.76 11.89 6.49
CA ASP A 140 -4.60 12.01 5.60
C ASP A 140 -3.87 10.68 5.38
N ARG A 141 -4.40 9.58 5.95
CA ARG A 141 -3.73 8.28 5.92
C ARG A 141 -4.73 7.13 5.89
N ILE A 142 -4.40 6.10 5.13
CA ILE A 142 -5.07 4.81 5.14
C ILE A 142 -4.00 3.78 5.45
N GLU A 143 -4.21 2.96 6.46
CA GLU A 143 -3.21 2.00 6.91
C GLU A 143 -3.82 0.64 7.19
N VAL A 144 -3.01 -0.41 7.06
CA VAL A 144 -3.40 -1.76 7.45
C VAL A 144 -3.29 -1.86 8.96
N LYS A 145 -4.37 -2.28 9.64
CA LYS A 145 -4.38 -2.56 11.07
C LYS A 145 -3.27 -3.56 11.39
N ASP A 146 -2.67 -3.45 12.56
CA ASP A 146 -1.54 -4.29 13.02
C ASP A 146 -0.24 -4.15 12.19
N ALA A 147 -0.25 -3.41 11.08
CA ALA A 147 0.91 -3.11 10.23
C ALA A 147 1.02 -1.63 9.85
N ASN A 148 0.53 -0.73 10.69
CA ASN A 148 0.35 0.70 10.43
C ASN A 148 1.65 1.47 10.08
N ASN A 149 2.81 0.97 10.50
CA ASN A 149 4.11 1.55 10.15
C ASN A 149 4.75 0.93 8.91
N GLU A 150 4.23 -0.19 8.43
CA GLU A 150 4.80 -0.98 7.34
C GLU A 150 3.92 -0.99 6.09
N ALA A 151 2.60 -0.76 6.22
CA ALA A 151 1.67 -0.77 5.11
C ALA A 151 0.65 0.37 5.21
N PHE A 152 0.88 1.43 4.43
CA PHE A 152 0.00 2.59 4.41
C PHE A 152 0.05 3.40 3.11
N ILE A 153 -1.02 4.18 2.89
CA ILE A 153 -1.11 5.26 1.92
C ILE A 153 -1.22 6.57 2.70
N SER A 154 -0.35 7.54 2.48
CA SER A 154 -0.42 8.84 3.14
C SER A 154 -0.46 9.99 2.14
N ALA A 155 -1.33 10.97 2.40
CA ALA A 155 -1.44 12.21 1.65
C ALA A 155 -0.55 13.28 2.28
N ARG A 156 0.35 13.88 1.49
CA ARG A 156 1.24 14.96 1.93
C ARG A 156 1.22 16.10 0.92
N THR A 157 0.97 17.31 1.36
CA THR A 157 1.10 18.49 0.50
C THR A 157 2.57 18.79 0.24
N SER A 158 2.96 18.89 -1.02
CA SER A 158 4.26 19.44 -1.40
C SER A 158 4.19 20.96 -1.28
N ARG A 159 4.74 21.54 -0.22
CA ARG A 159 5.01 22.97 -0.19
C ARG A 159 6.35 23.20 -0.88
N ALA A 160 6.38 24.11 -1.85
CA ALA A 160 7.62 24.47 -2.55
C ALA A 160 8.73 24.99 -1.61
N GLU A 161 8.35 25.39 -0.38
CA GLU A 161 9.26 25.93 0.64
C GLU A 161 9.85 24.88 1.58
N GLN A 162 9.39 23.63 1.54
CA GLN A 162 9.92 22.53 2.37
C GLN A 162 10.01 21.23 1.57
N PRO A 163 11.02 21.07 0.70
CA PRO A 163 11.22 19.83 -0.05
C PRO A 163 11.56 18.62 0.85
N GLU A 164 11.98 18.84 2.08
CA GLU A 164 12.35 17.81 3.06
C GLU A 164 11.17 17.07 3.67
N ALA A 165 9.93 17.57 3.50
CA ALA A 165 8.71 16.92 4.02
C ALA A 165 8.35 15.61 3.28
N LEU A 166 9.11 15.24 2.25
CA LEU A 166 8.91 14.04 1.43
C LEU A 166 9.96 12.93 1.69
N GLN A 167 10.87 13.15 2.64
CA GLN A 167 11.87 12.15 3.05
C GLN A 167 11.34 11.21 4.14
#